data_f6471055ade8477277f7751afcfb1da7
#
_entry.id   f6471055ade8477277f7751afcfb1da7
#
_cell.length_a   1.000
_cell.length_b   1.000
_cell.length_c   1.000
_cell.angle_alpha   90.00
_cell.angle_beta   90.00
_cell.angle_gamma   90.00
#
_symmetry.space_group_name_H-M   'P 1'
#
loop_
_entity.id
_entity.type
_entity.pdbx_description
1 polymer ?
#
loop_
_entity_poly.entity_id
_entity_poly.type
_entity_poly.pdbx_seq_one_letter_code
_entity_poly.pdbx_strand_id
1 'polypeptide(L)'
;SVCVETFVSGVHHKSMEVFVKVVGEDLTTGERYLAATCFTTFVAIPSHMNPESDFQLAAVVPETAEEKLICSNYETRRQQRLALREETKLFSQHLTTDLPWIDSPL
;
A
#
# COMPACT_ATOMS: atom_id res chain seq x y z
N SER A 1 -11.12 -18.50 -9.05
CA SER A 1 -9.97 -17.72 -9.50
C SER A 1 -9.88 -16.42 -8.71
N VAL A 2 -8.67 -15.98 -8.47
CA VAL A 2 -8.39 -14.73 -7.75
C VAL A 2 -7.47 -13.86 -8.61
N CYS A 3 -7.84 -12.59 -8.76
CA CYS A 3 -7.05 -11.61 -9.47
C CYS A 3 -6.68 -10.47 -8.52
N VAL A 4 -5.42 -10.08 -8.51
CA VAL A 4 -4.94 -8.93 -7.74
C VAL A 4 -4.64 -7.80 -8.71
N GLU A 5 -5.36 -6.70 -8.58
CA GLU A 5 -5.19 -5.51 -9.42
C GLU A 5 -4.66 -4.36 -8.56
N THR A 6 -3.66 -3.67 -9.06
CA THR A 6 -3.01 -2.58 -8.31
C THR A 6 -2.80 -1.36 -9.18
N PHE A 7 -2.84 -0.19 -8.55
CA PHE A 7 -2.35 1.04 -9.18
C PHE A 7 -1.83 2.01 -8.12
N VAL A 8 -0.95 2.91 -8.54
CA VAL A 8 -0.42 3.94 -7.65
C VAL A 8 -1.52 4.96 -7.37
N SER A 9 -1.89 5.12 -6.12
CA SER A 9 -3.00 5.97 -5.69
C SER A 9 -2.57 7.31 -5.12
N GLY A 10 -1.28 7.54 -4.92
CA GLY A 10 -0.77 8.81 -4.46
C GLY A 10 0.74 8.79 -4.31
N VAL A 11 1.35 9.97 -4.41
CA VAL A 11 2.79 10.17 -4.26
C VAL A 11 3.03 11.42 -3.44
N HIS A 12 4.01 11.35 -2.52
CA HIS A 12 4.47 12.49 -1.74
C HIS A 12 5.97 12.36 -1.54
N HIS A 13 6.74 13.21 -2.23
CA HIS A 13 8.20 13.21 -2.21
C HIS A 13 8.80 11.83 -2.53
N LYS A 14 9.20 11.08 -1.52
CA LYS A 14 9.82 9.76 -1.66
C LYS A 14 8.90 8.61 -1.22
N SER A 15 7.65 8.91 -0.89
CA SER A 15 6.67 7.89 -0.53
C SER A 15 5.60 7.74 -1.61
N MET A 16 5.10 6.53 -1.73
CA MET A 16 4.10 6.18 -2.72
C MET A 16 3.05 5.28 -2.07
N GLU A 17 1.78 5.60 -2.31
CA GLU A 17 0.69 4.74 -1.92
C GLU A 17 0.24 3.91 -3.11
N VAL A 18 0.03 2.62 -2.88
CA VAL A 18 -0.51 1.70 -3.88
C VAL A 18 -1.85 1.19 -3.38
N PHE A 19 -2.87 1.37 -4.21
CA PHE A 19 -4.18 0.75 -3.98
C PHE A 19 -4.16 -0.66 -4.52
N VAL A 20 -4.65 -1.60 -3.72
CA VAL A 20 -4.72 -3.02 -4.06
C VAL A 20 -6.16 -3.48 -3.98
N LYS A 21 -6.62 -4.11 -5.04
CA LYS A 21 -7.97 -4.67 -5.13
C LYS A 21 -7.85 -6.16 -5.44
N VAL A 22 -8.49 -6.97 -4.63
CA VAL A 22 -8.55 -8.42 -4.82
C VAL A 22 -9.93 -8.78 -5.33
N VAL A 23 -9.99 -9.35 -6.52
CA VAL A 23 -11.23 -9.72 -7.19
C VAL A 23 -11.29 -11.24 -7.28
N GLY A 24 -12.39 -11.82 -6.79
CA GLY A 24 -12.70 -13.23 -6.97
C GLY A 24 -13.53 -13.43 -8.23
N GLU A 25 -13.41 -14.60 -8.83
CA GLU A 25 -14.20 -14.98 -9.98
C GLU A 25 -14.74 -16.40 -9.78
N ASP A 26 -16.06 -16.56 -9.94
CA ASP A 26 -16.69 -17.86 -9.98
C ASP A 26 -16.44 -18.50 -11.35
N LEU A 27 -15.69 -19.59 -11.37
CA LEU A 27 -15.29 -20.24 -12.61
C LEU A 27 -16.47 -20.88 -13.36
N THR A 28 -17.60 -21.15 -12.68
CA THR A 28 -18.78 -21.75 -13.31
C THR A 28 -19.70 -20.73 -13.93
N THR A 29 -19.80 -19.53 -13.36
CA THR A 29 -20.71 -18.47 -13.85
C THR A 29 -19.99 -17.32 -14.52
N GLY A 30 -18.68 -17.18 -14.29
CA GLY A 30 -17.91 -16.02 -14.76
C GLY A 30 -18.18 -14.74 -13.96
N GLU A 31 -18.97 -14.83 -12.90
CA GLU A 31 -19.29 -13.69 -12.05
C GLU A 31 -18.06 -13.23 -11.26
N ARG A 32 -17.78 -11.93 -11.27
CA ARG A 32 -16.68 -11.34 -10.54
C ARG A 32 -17.21 -10.55 -9.35
N TYR A 33 -16.49 -10.62 -8.23
CA TYR A 33 -16.86 -9.91 -7.01
C TYR A 33 -15.62 -9.35 -6.31
N LEU A 34 -15.81 -8.22 -5.63
CA LEU A 34 -14.74 -7.61 -4.85
C LEU A 34 -14.56 -8.37 -3.54
N ALA A 35 -13.38 -8.99 -3.37
CA ALA A 35 -13.09 -9.79 -2.18
C ALA A 35 -12.41 -8.95 -1.08
N ALA A 36 -11.48 -8.06 -1.45
CA ALA A 36 -10.75 -7.24 -0.48
C ALA A 36 -10.13 -6.02 -1.16
N THR A 37 -9.85 -5.00 -0.36
CA THR A 37 -9.07 -3.83 -0.77
C THR A 37 -8.06 -3.49 0.30
N CYS A 38 -6.93 -2.90 -0.11
CA CYS A 38 -6.01 -2.31 0.84
C CYS A 38 -5.21 -1.16 0.21
N PHE A 39 -4.65 -0.33 1.07
CA PHE A 39 -3.70 0.71 0.68
C PHE A 39 -2.37 0.38 1.32
N THR A 40 -1.31 0.34 0.51
CA THR A 40 0.04 0.03 0.96
C THR A 40 0.94 1.21 0.68
N THR A 41 1.76 1.59 1.65
CA THR A 41 2.69 2.70 1.49
C THR A 41 4.12 2.17 1.37
N PHE A 42 4.81 2.63 0.33
CA PHE A 42 6.22 2.34 0.09
C PHE A 42 7.03 3.62 0.20
N VAL A 43 8.25 3.50 0.68
CA VAL A 43 9.19 4.61 0.76
C VAL A 43 10.42 4.28 -0.07
N ALA A 44 10.78 5.20 -0.98
CA ALA A 44 12.00 5.06 -1.75
C ALA A 44 13.21 5.36 -0.87
N ILE A 45 14.14 4.42 -0.81
CA ILE A 45 15.38 4.56 -0.04
C ILE A 45 16.48 5.00 -0.99
N PRO A 46 17.25 6.06 -0.67
CA PRO A 46 18.37 6.49 -1.50
C PRO A 46 19.37 5.35 -1.69
N SER A 47 19.91 5.25 -2.91
CA SER A 47 20.97 4.31 -3.21
C SER A 47 22.22 4.62 -2.37
N HIS A 48 22.93 3.57 -1.92
CA HIS A 48 24.23 3.73 -1.26
C HIS A 48 25.26 4.44 -2.14
N MET A 49 25.10 4.38 -3.44
CA MET A 49 26.00 5.01 -4.40
C MET A 49 25.73 6.51 -4.58
N ASN A 50 24.54 6.98 -4.17
CA ASN A 50 24.17 8.37 -4.33
C ASN A 50 23.20 8.81 -3.22
N PRO A 51 23.66 8.80 -1.95
CA PRO A 51 22.78 9.04 -0.79
C PRO A 51 22.22 10.44 -0.70
N GLU A 52 22.83 11.42 -1.41
CA GLU A 52 22.39 12.80 -1.43
C GLU A 52 21.57 13.16 -2.67
N SER A 53 21.15 12.17 -3.42
CA SER A 53 20.31 12.37 -4.60
C SER A 53 18.97 12.99 -4.20
N ASP A 54 18.62 14.12 -4.82
CA ASP A 54 17.32 14.81 -4.69
C ASP A 54 16.23 14.08 -5.49
N PHE A 55 16.26 12.78 -5.46
CA PHE A 55 15.30 11.96 -6.16
C PHE A 55 13.90 12.16 -5.59
N GLN A 56 12.94 12.47 -6.46
CA GLN A 56 11.53 12.54 -6.13
C GLN A 56 10.75 11.66 -7.09
N LEU A 57 9.72 10.99 -6.56
CA LEU A 57 8.83 10.18 -7.37
C LEU A 57 7.97 11.07 -8.26
N ALA A 58 7.68 10.57 -9.47
CA ALA A 58 6.81 11.28 -10.41
C ALA A 58 5.38 11.35 -9.88
N ALA A 59 4.68 12.42 -10.23
CA ALA A 59 3.28 12.58 -9.87
C ALA A 59 2.41 11.53 -10.56
N VAL A 60 1.33 11.12 -9.88
CA VAL A 60 0.34 10.21 -10.44
C VAL A 60 -0.64 10.98 -11.30
N VAL A 61 -0.92 10.46 -12.50
CA VAL A 61 -1.95 11.00 -13.39
C VAL A 61 -3.06 9.95 -13.52
N PRO A 62 -4.17 10.08 -12.76
CA PRO A 62 -5.26 9.12 -12.83
C PRO A 62 -6.01 9.26 -14.17
N GLU A 63 -6.34 8.15 -14.80
CA GLU A 63 -6.98 8.11 -16.10
C GLU A 63 -8.44 7.64 -16.02
N THR A 64 -8.70 6.55 -15.29
CA THR A 64 -10.06 6.00 -15.17
C THR A 64 -10.86 6.71 -14.09
N ALA A 65 -12.19 6.55 -14.12
CA ALA A 65 -13.07 7.09 -13.08
C ALA A 65 -12.74 6.52 -11.71
N GLU A 66 -12.42 5.22 -11.64
CA GLU A 66 -12.00 4.56 -10.42
C GLU A 66 -10.70 5.16 -9.88
N GLU A 67 -9.70 5.31 -10.73
CA GLU A 67 -8.42 5.91 -10.35
C GLU A 67 -8.59 7.34 -9.84
N LYS A 68 -9.41 8.15 -10.52
CA LYS A 68 -9.70 9.53 -10.13
C LYS A 68 -10.36 9.59 -8.77
N LEU A 69 -11.33 8.70 -8.50
CA LEU A 69 -12.00 8.65 -7.21
C LEU A 69 -11.03 8.30 -6.07
N ILE A 70 -10.25 7.25 -6.27
CA ILE A 70 -9.29 6.78 -5.25
C ILE A 70 -8.18 7.81 -5.03
N CYS A 71 -7.62 8.37 -6.09
CA CYS A 71 -6.56 9.37 -5.98
C CYS A 71 -7.04 10.67 -5.33
N SER A 72 -8.30 11.05 -5.52
CA SER A 72 -8.85 12.29 -4.95
C SER A 72 -8.84 12.30 -3.41
N ASN A 73 -8.86 11.14 -2.78
CA ASN A 73 -8.88 11.00 -1.32
C ASN A 73 -7.49 10.70 -0.73
N TYR A 74 -6.46 10.72 -1.54
CA TYR A 74 -5.11 10.36 -1.10
C TYR A 74 -4.62 11.23 0.06
N GLU A 75 -4.75 12.54 -0.03
CA GLU A 75 -4.24 13.44 1.01
C GLU A 75 -4.95 13.22 2.35
N THR A 76 -6.23 12.96 2.33
CA THR A 76 -6.98 12.60 3.54
C THR A 76 -6.43 11.33 4.17
N ARG A 77 -6.20 10.29 3.38
CA ARG A 77 -5.62 9.04 3.88
C ARG A 77 -4.21 9.26 4.43
N ARG A 78 -3.42 10.08 3.74
CA ARG A 78 -2.07 10.43 4.19
C ARG A 78 -2.10 11.09 5.57
N GLN A 79 -2.98 12.07 5.77
CA GLN A 79 -3.13 12.74 7.06
C GLN A 79 -3.57 11.78 8.16
N GLN A 80 -4.51 10.90 7.87
CA GLN A 80 -4.96 9.87 8.81
C GLN A 80 -3.83 8.92 9.20
N ARG A 81 -3.04 8.48 8.23
CA ARG A 81 -1.89 7.61 8.46
C ARG A 81 -0.85 8.29 9.37
N LEU A 82 -0.54 9.56 9.12
CA LEU A 82 0.41 10.31 9.93
C LEU A 82 -0.10 10.51 11.36
N ALA A 83 -1.38 10.76 11.53
CA ALA A 83 -2.00 10.92 12.85
C ALA A 83 -1.94 9.61 13.67
N LEU A 84 -2.00 8.45 13.00
CA LEU A 84 -1.96 7.14 13.67
C LEU A 84 -0.55 6.55 13.77
N ARG A 85 0.46 7.29 13.35
CA ARG A 85 1.84 6.78 13.25
C ARG A 85 2.39 6.25 14.57
N GLU A 86 2.18 6.98 15.66
CA GLU A 86 2.66 6.55 16.97
C GLU A 86 1.96 5.27 17.45
N GLU A 87 0.65 5.19 17.24
CA GLU A 87 -0.13 4.01 17.58
C GLU A 87 0.34 2.78 16.79
N THR A 88 0.55 2.95 15.48
CA THR A 88 1.06 1.89 14.62
C THR A 88 2.45 1.45 15.05
N LYS A 89 3.31 2.38 15.44
CA LYS A 89 4.65 2.10 15.94
C LYS A 89 4.61 1.26 17.23
N LEU A 90 3.74 1.62 18.16
CA LEU A 90 3.55 0.88 19.40
C LEU A 90 3.03 -0.53 19.13
N PHE A 91 2.04 -0.66 18.24
CA PHE A 91 1.50 -1.95 17.85
C PHE A 91 2.59 -2.83 17.22
N SER A 92 3.41 -2.25 16.34
CA SER A 92 4.46 -2.99 15.63
C SER A 92 5.52 -3.58 16.59
N GLN A 93 5.73 -2.97 17.76
CA GLN A 93 6.66 -3.48 18.75
C GLN A 93 6.21 -4.81 19.36
N HIS A 94 4.94 -5.16 19.25
CA HIS A 94 4.41 -6.44 19.74
C HIS A 94 4.42 -7.53 18.66
N LEU A 95 4.86 -7.20 17.45
CA LEU A 95 4.94 -8.17 16.36
C LEU A 95 6.35 -8.78 16.31
N THR A 96 6.42 -10.05 15.97
CA THR A 96 7.70 -10.74 15.81
C THR A 96 8.07 -10.84 14.33
N THR A 97 9.38 -10.75 14.06
CA THR A 97 9.95 -11.04 12.74
C THR A 97 10.55 -12.44 12.70
N ASP A 98 10.38 -13.23 13.75
CA ASP A 98 10.86 -14.60 13.80
C ASP A 98 10.12 -15.47 12.79
N LEU A 99 10.77 -16.54 12.36
CA LEU A 99 10.14 -17.50 11.46
C LEU A 99 8.99 -18.21 12.15
N PRO A 100 7.82 -18.35 11.52
CA PRO A 100 6.62 -18.87 12.18
C PRO A 100 6.74 -20.31 12.70
N TRP A 101 7.71 -21.07 12.15
CA TRP A 101 7.92 -22.47 12.52
C TRP A 101 9.03 -22.68 13.54
N ILE A 102 9.59 -21.61 14.08
CA ILE A 102 10.57 -21.71 15.18
C ILE A 102 9.78 -21.71 16.48
N ASP A 103 9.98 -22.77 17.30
CA ASP A 103 9.35 -22.85 18.60
C ASP A 103 9.89 -21.75 19.51
N SER A 104 9.02 -20.80 19.84
CA SER A 104 9.31 -19.82 20.87
C SER A 104 9.08 -20.47 22.23
N PRO A 105 10.03 -20.44 23.17
CA PRO A 105 9.76 -20.83 24.54
C PRO A 105 8.71 -19.90 25.13
N LEU A 106 7.64 -20.48 25.58
CA LEU A 106 6.58 -19.75 26.26
C LEU A 106 7.05 -19.29 27.64
#